data_d5b241c00c4018f58e7890e0fd6b975a
#
_entry.id   d5b241c00c4018f58e7890e0fd6b975a
#
_cell.length_a   1.000
_cell.length_b   1.000
_cell.length_c   1.000
_cell.angle_alpha   90.00
_cell.angle_beta   90.00
_cell.angle_gamma   90.00
#
_symmetry.space_group_name_H-M   'P 1'
#
loop_
_entity.id
_entity.type
_entity.pdbx_description
1 polymer ?
#
loop_
_entity_poly.entity_id
_entity_poly.type
_entity_poly.pdbx_seq_one_letter_code
_entity_poly.pdbx_strand_id
1 'polypeptide(L)'
;MRTILVADDDDIFRELVIEILSTSGYKVLVARDGQEAWELLQGNPADMAVLDLNMPRMDGMELTRHIRSDERFREMPILMLTIRAMVEDQLSGYERGADDYLTKPFDQHMLLARLRVLERRILG
;
A
#
# COMPACT_ATOMS: atom_id res chain seq x y z
N MET A 1 15.98 -8.79 -0.38
CA MET A 1 15.14 -7.83 -1.12
C MET A 1 13.70 -7.89 -0.60
N ARG A 2 13.17 -6.76 -0.19
CA ARG A 2 11.79 -6.69 0.27
C ARG A 2 10.83 -6.67 -0.91
N THR A 3 9.68 -7.30 -0.74
CA THR A 3 8.62 -7.32 -1.73
C THR A 3 7.48 -6.43 -1.27
N ILE A 4 7.04 -5.52 -2.14
CA ILE A 4 5.96 -4.58 -1.85
C ILE A 4 4.79 -4.85 -2.80
N LEU A 5 3.60 -5.03 -2.23
CA LEU A 5 2.37 -5.11 -3.00
C LEU A 5 1.92 -3.68 -3.33
N VAL A 6 1.75 -3.38 -4.61
CA VAL A 6 1.24 -2.08 -5.06
C VAL A 6 -0.11 -2.30 -5.70
N ALA A 7 -1.14 -1.63 -5.18
CA ALA A 7 -2.49 -1.69 -5.74
C ALA A 7 -2.99 -0.27 -6.00
N ASP A 8 -3.29 0.04 -7.25
CA ASP A 8 -3.76 1.35 -7.67
C ASP A 8 -4.46 1.18 -9.02
N ASP A 9 -5.67 1.72 -9.18
CA ASP A 9 -6.41 1.62 -10.43
C ASP A 9 -6.01 2.70 -11.44
N ASP A 10 -5.29 3.73 -10.99
CA ASP A 10 -4.78 4.78 -11.86
C ASP A 10 -3.47 4.32 -12.50
N ASP A 11 -3.49 4.15 -13.82
CA ASP A 11 -2.34 3.63 -14.56
C ASP A 11 -1.09 4.50 -14.39
N ILE A 12 -1.25 5.82 -14.37
CA ILE A 12 -0.13 6.75 -14.27
C ILE A 12 0.54 6.66 -12.91
N PHE A 13 -0.24 6.74 -11.83
CA PHE A 13 0.32 6.64 -10.48
C PHE A 13 0.88 5.25 -10.20
N ARG A 14 0.20 4.21 -10.68
CA ARG A 14 0.69 2.85 -10.49
C ARG A 14 2.06 2.67 -11.12
N GLU A 15 2.23 3.10 -12.38
CA GLU A 15 3.52 3.00 -13.08
C GLU A 15 4.60 3.82 -12.38
N LEU A 16 4.24 5.02 -11.90
CA LEU A 16 5.18 5.87 -11.18
C LEU A 16 5.68 5.20 -9.90
N VAL A 17 4.76 4.64 -9.11
CA VAL A 17 5.12 3.96 -7.88
C VAL A 17 6.00 2.75 -8.17
N ILE A 18 5.65 1.95 -9.17
CA ILE A 18 6.43 0.78 -9.56
C ILE A 18 7.85 1.19 -9.92
N GLU A 19 8.01 2.24 -10.71
CA GLU A 19 9.33 2.70 -11.13
C GLU A 19 10.17 3.16 -9.93
N ILE A 20 9.58 3.96 -9.06
CA ILE A 20 10.27 4.46 -7.87
C ILE A 20 10.75 3.29 -7.00
N LEU A 21 9.88 2.33 -6.73
CA LEU A 21 10.21 1.21 -5.86
C LEU A 21 11.21 0.27 -6.49
N SER A 22 11.04 -0.06 -7.76
CA SER A 22 11.95 -0.94 -8.48
C SER A 22 13.36 -0.37 -8.55
N THR A 23 13.46 0.94 -8.83
CA THR A 23 14.74 1.65 -8.89
C THR A 23 15.43 1.67 -7.53
N SER A 24 14.65 1.63 -6.46
CA SER A 24 15.17 1.66 -5.09
C SER A 24 15.50 0.26 -4.55
N GLY A 25 15.39 -0.77 -5.37
CA GLY A 25 15.79 -2.12 -5.00
C GLY A 25 14.69 -3.01 -4.43
N TYR A 26 13.43 -2.56 -4.47
CA TYR A 26 12.32 -3.38 -4.02
C TYR A 26 11.78 -4.24 -5.15
N LYS A 27 11.31 -5.43 -4.78
CA LYS A 27 10.54 -6.27 -5.70
C LYS A 27 9.07 -5.84 -5.55
N VAL A 28 8.35 -5.81 -6.66
CA VAL A 28 6.98 -5.29 -6.66
C VAL A 28 5.99 -6.32 -7.19
N LEU A 29 4.90 -6.51 -6.44
CA LEU A 29 3.71 -7.24 -6.91
C LEU A 29 2.68 -6.17 -7.28
N VAL A 30 2.06 -6.29 -8.44
CA VAL A 30 1.22 -5.23 -9.00
C VAL A 30 -0.22 -5.67 -9.15
N ALA A 31 -1.15 -4.85 -8.65
CA ALA A 31 -2.58 -5.08 -8.78
C ALA A 31 -3.28 -3.79 -9.20
N ARG A 32 -4.38 -3.93 -9.93
CA ARG A 32 -5.18 -2.79 -10.42
C ARG A 32 -6.33 -2.44 -9.48
N ASP A 33 -6.68 -3.34 -8.58
CA ASP A 33 -7.74 -3.12 -7.61
C ASP A 33 -7.51 -4.01 -6.39
N GLY A 34 -8.34 -3.83 -5.38
CA GLY A 34 -8.20 -4.56 -4.13
C GLY A 34 -8.47 -6.05 -4.25
N GLN A 35 -9.37 -6.44 -5.13
CA GLN A 35 -9.68 -7.86 -5.33
C GLN A 35 -8.47 -8.59 -5.93
N GLU A 36 -7.87 -8.01 -6.97
CA GLU A 36 -6.67 -8.58 -7.58
C GLU A 36 -5.52 -8.62 -6.57
N ALA A 37 -5.38 -7.57 -5.76
CA ALA A 37 -4.34 -7.52 -4.74
C ALA A 37 -4.51 -8.64 -3.72
N TRP A 38 -5.74 -8.87 -3.26
CA TRP A 38 -6.02 -9.93 -2.31
C TRP A 38 -5.71 -11.31 -2.90
N GLU A 39 -6.09 -11.51 -4.16
CA GLU A 39 -5.81 -12.77 -4.86
C GLU A 39 -4.31 -13.00 -5.01
N LEU A 40 -3.54 -11.95 -5.32
CA LEU A 40 -2.07 -12.06 -5.42
C LEU A 40 -1.45 -12.47 -4.08
N LEU A 41 -1.94 -11.91 -2.98
CA LEU A 41 -1.41 -12.24 -1.66
C LEU A 41 -1.61 -13.70 -1.29
N GLN A 42 -2.60 -14.37 -1.84
CA GLN A 42 -2.85 -15.77 -1.52
C GLN A 42 -1.72 -16.67 -2.01
N GLY A 43 -1.05 -16.30 -3.08
CA GLY A 43 0.02 -17.11 -3.66
C GLY A 43 1.40 -16.49 -3.63
N ASN A 44 1.54 -15.26 -3.15
CA ASN A 44 2.82 -14.53 -3.19
C ASN A 44 3.06 -13.80 -1.88
N PRO A 45 4.19 -14.04 -1.22
CA PRO A 45 4.50 -13.31 0.00
C PRO A 45 4.84 -11.86 -0.31
N ALA A 46 4.39 -10.94 0.53
CA ALA A 46 4.75 -9.53 0.47
C ALA A 46 5.12 -9.05 1.86
N ASP A 47 6.07 -8.13 1.92
CA ASP A 47 6.56 -7.59 3.19
C ASP A 47 5.85 -6.30 3.60
N MET A 48 5.38 -5.54 2.62
CA MET A 48 4.69 -4.27 2.83
C MET A 48 3.67 -4.08 1.71
N ALA A 49 2.77 -3.13 1.89
CA ALA A 49 1.78 -2.79 0.87
C ALA A 49 1.65 -1.28 0.70
N VAL A 50 1.52 -0.84 -0.55
CA VAL A 50 1.19 0.54 -0.93
C VAL A 50 -0.13 0.46 -1.67
N LEU A 51 -1.18 0.99 -1.08
CA LEU A 51 -2.55 0.84 -1.56
C LEU A 51 -3.20 2.18 -1.84
N ASP A 52 -3.81 2.31 -3.01
CA ASP A 52 -4.68 3.43 -3.29
C ASP A 52 -5.98 3.22 -2.50
N LEU A 53 -6.51 4.27 -1.94
CA LEU A 53 -7.77 4.18 -1.20
C LEU A 53 -8.94 3.87 -2.13
N ASN A 54 -9.05 4.59 -3.25
CA ASN A 54 -10.18 4.49 -4.16
C ASN A 54 -9.89 3.55 -5.32
N MET A 55 -10.42 2.35 -5.24
CA MET A 55 -10.29 1.34 -6.29
C MET A 55 -11.63 0.65 -6.49
N PRO A 56 -11.93 0.18 -7.72
CA PRO A 56 -13.15 -0.59 -7.95
C PRO A 56 -13.05 -1.98 -7.31
N ARG A 57 -14.17 -2.62 -7.17
CA ARG A 57 -14.38 -3.98 -6.64
C ARG A 57 -14.07 -4.11 -5.16
N MET A 58 -12.88 -3.74 -4.72
CA MET A 58 -12.50 -3.73 -3.32
C MET A 58 -11.57 -2.54 -3.13
N ASP A 59 -11.97 -1.55 -2.34
CA ASP A 59 -11.14 -0.37 -2.11
C ASP A 59 -10.02 -0.64 -1.10
N GLY A 60 -9.15 0.35 -0.90
CA GLY A 60 -7.99 0.19 -0.04
C GLY A 60 -8.35 -0.08 1.42
N MET A 61 -9.44 0.48 1.91
CA MET A 61 -9.88 0.24 3.28
C MET A 61 -10.39 -1.17 3.48
N GLU A 62 -11.18 -1.68 2.53
CA GLU A 62 -11.65 -3.05 2.58
C GLU A 62 -10.49 -4.04 2.50
N LEU A 63 -9.55 -3.78 1.60
CA LEU A 63 -8.36 -4.63 1.47
C LEU A 63 -7.57 -4.62 2.78
N THR A 64 -7.41 -3.45 3.40
CA THR A 64 -6.72 -3.35 4.68
C THR A 64 -7.41 -4.20 5.75
N ARG A 65 -8.75 -4.18 5.81
CA ARG A 65 -9.50 -5.00 6.75
C ARG A 65 -9.24 -6.49 6.50
N HIS A 66 -9.21 -6.92 5.25
CA HIS A 66 -8.90 -8.30 4.90
C HIS A 66 -7.50 -8.68 5.37
N ILE A 67 -6.53 -7.82 5.13
CA ILE A 67 -5.14 -8.05 5.53
C ILE A 67 -5.04 -8.17 7.05
N ARG A 68 -5.67 -7.26 7.80
CA ARG A 68 -5.61 -7.27 9.26
C ARG A 68 -6.36 -8.44 9.89
N SER A 69 -7.34 -8.99 9.19
CA SER A 69 -8.10 -10.14 9.68
C SER A 69 -7.43 -11.48 9.41
N ASP A 70 -6.40 -11.50 8.60
CA ASP A 70 -5.68 -12.71 8.22
C ASP A 70 -4.38 -12.80 9.02
N GLU A 71 -4.20 -13.88 9.77
CA GLU A 71 -3.01 -14.05 10.61
C GLU A 71 -1.69 -13.95 9.83
N ARG A 72 -1.70 -14.38 8.58
CA ARG A 72 -0.50 -14.34 7.75
C ARG A 72 -0.01 -12.91 7.49
N PHE A 73 -0.93 -11.95 7.44
CA PHE A 73 -0.63 -10.57 7.01
C PHE A 73 -0.98 -9.52 8.05
N ARG A 74 -1.42 -9.92 9.22
CA ARG A 74 -1.93 -9.00 10.25
C ARG A 74 -0.98 -7.86 10.57
N GLU A 75 0.31 -8.13 10.56
CA GLU A 75 1.33 -7.15 10.94
C GLU A 75 2.01 -6.49 9.74
N MET A 76 1.55 -6.77 8.53
CA MET A 76 2.14 -6.17 7.33
C MET A 76 1.99 -4.65 7.36
N PRO A 77 3.09 -3.89 7.23
CA PRO A 77 2.99 -2.43 7.13
C PRO A 77 2.23 -2.01 5.88
N ILE A 78 1.31 -1.06 6.04
CA ILE A 78 0.47 -0.56 4.95
C ILE A 78 0.58 0.95 4.86
N LEU A 79 0.98 1.45 3.68
CA LEU A 79 0.94 2.85 3.34
C LEU A 79 -0.24 3.08 2.39
N MET A 80 -1.16 3.96 2.78
CA MET A 80 -2.33 4.28 1.97
C MET A 80 -2.07 5.55 1.16
N LEU A 81 -2.33 5.50 -0.15
CA LEU A 81 -2.24 6.67 -1.02
C LEU A 81 -3.63 7.23 -1.21
N THR A 82 -3.77 8.55 -1.18
CA THR A 82 -5.08 9.18 -1.26
C THR A 82 -4.99 10.59 -1.83
N ILE A 83 -6.09 11.09 -2.40
CA ILE A 83 -6.16 12.49 -2.81
C ILE A 83 -6.38 13.36 -1.58
N ARG A 84 -5.87 14.58 -1.63
CA ARG A 84 -5.90 15.50 -0.49
C ARG A 84 -7.29 15.74 0.08
N ALA A 85 -8.31 15.84 -0.77
CA ALA A 85 -9.67 16.12 -0.35
C ALA A 85 -10.26 15.05 0.60
N MET A 86 -9.64 13.88 0.65
CA MET A 86 -10.13 12.77 1.44
C MET A 86 -9.34 12.54 2.74
N VAL A 87 -8.33 13.37 3.00
CA VAL A 87 -7.44 13.15 4.15
C VAL A 87 -8.19 13.15 5.48
N GLU A 88 -9.11 14.08 5.67
CA GLU A 88 -9.86 14.16 6.93
C GLU A 88 -10.71 12.92 7.19
N ASP A 89 -11.39 12.43 6.16
CA ASP A 89 -12.16 11.19 6.27
C ASP A 89 -11.26 10.01 6.58
N GLN A 90 -10.02 10.10 6.18
CA GLN A 90 -9.06 9.01 6.31
C GLN A 90 -8.31 8.98 7.61
N LEU A 91 -8.31 10.08 8.35
CA LEU A 91 -7.73 10.07 9.68
C LEU A 91 -8.42 9.03 10.55
N SER A 92 -9.71 8.82 10.36
CA SER A 92 -10.44 7.76 11.06
C SER A 92 -10.01 6.37 10.60
N GLY A 93 -9.38 6.29 9.43
CA GLY A 93 -8.91 5.03 8.87
C GLY A 93 -7.73 4.43 9.60
N TYR A 94 -7.00 5.20 10.42
CA TYR A 94 -5.95 4.65 11.26
C TYR A 94 -6.51 3.59 12.20
N GLU A 95 -7.73 3.79 12.65
CA GLU A 95 -8.42 2.83 13.50
C GLU A 95 -8.73 1.53 12.76
N ARG A 96 -8.68 1.57 11.43
CA ARG A 96 -8.98 0.42 10.56
C ARG A 96 -7.72 -0.29 10.08
N GLY A 97 -6.57 0.11 10.56
CA GLY A 97 -5.35 -0.65 10.42
C GLY A 97 -4.30 -0.19 9.42
N ALA A 98 -4.48 0.94 8.74
CA ALA A 98 -3.42 1.50 7.92
C ALA A 98 -2.35 2.11 8.83
N ASP A 99 -1.08 1.97 8.45
CA ASP A 99 0.03 2.47 9.26
C ASP A 99 0.35 3.92 8.98
N ASP A 100 0.11 4.38 7.76
CA ASP A 100 0.40 5.75 7.36
C ASP A 100 -0.36 6.09 6.10
N TYR A 101 -0.45 7.38 5.80
CA TYR A 101 -1.11 7.92 4.61
C TYR A 101 -0.17 8.87 3.89
N LEU A 102 -0.26 8.91 2.56
CA LEU A 102 0.49 9.84 1.74
C LEU A 102 -0.45 10.42 0.69
N THR A 103 -0.46 11.74 0.55
CA THR A 103 -1.37 12.45 -0.34
C THR A 103 -0.86 12.46 -1.78
N LYS A 104 -1.73 12.19 -2.74
CA LYS A 104 -1.43 12.35 -4.16
C LYS A 104 -1.69 13.80 -4.58
N PRO A 105 -0.86 14.41 -5.41
CA PRO A 105 0.42 13.89 -5.89
C PRO A 105 1.49 13.94 -4.79
N PHE A 106 2.45 13.05 -4.88
CA PHE A 106 3.52 12.96 -3.88
C PHE A 106 4.89 13.09 -4.55
N ASP A 107 5.87 13.47 -3.73
CA ASP A 107 7.27 13.49 -4.10
C ASP A 107 7.86 12.10 -3.87
N GLN A 108 8.73 11.62 -4.78
CA GLN A 108 9.32 10.29 -4.63
C GLN A 108 10.12 10.15 -3.33
N HIS A 109 10.75 11.22 -2.86
CA HIS A 109 11.50 11.17 -1.60
C HIS A 109 10.57 10.96 -0.40
N MET A 110 9.38 11.56 -0.44
CA MET A 110 8.37 11.35 0.60
C MET A 110 7.89 9.92 0.62
N LEU A 111 7.61 9.36 -0.55
CA LEU A 111 7.17 7.96 -0.65
C LEU A 111 8.22 7.02 -0.06
N LEU A 112 9.47 7.17 -0.48
CA LEU A 112 10.56 6.33 0.00
C LEU A 112 10.83 6.52 1.49
N ALA A 113 10.78 7.76 1.97
CA ALA A 113 10.99 8.04 3.39
C ALA A 113 9.95 7.35 4.26
N ARG A 114 8.67 7.42 3.87
CA ARG A 114 7.58 6.77 4.59
C ARG A 114 7.75 5.26 4.60
N LEU A 115 8.10 4.69 3.45
CA LEU A 115 8.29 3.24 3.36
C LEU A 115 9.47 2.77 4.20
N ARG A 116 10.55 3.53 4.26
CA ARG A 116 11.70 3.17 5.08
C ARG A 116 11.38 3.17 6.56
N VAL A 117 10.54 4.10 7.00
CA VAL A 117 10.08 4.11 8.39
C VAL A 117 9.27 2.85 8.68
N LEU A 118 8.38 2.47 7.78
CA LEU A 118 7.56 1.26 7.94
C LEU A 118 8.42 0.01 7.88
N GLU A 119 9.41 -0.01 7.01
CA GLU A 119 10.32 -1.15 6.86
C GLU A 119 11.08 -1.46 8.16
N ARG A 120 11.38 -0.44 8.95
CA ARG A 120 12.07 -0.63 10.24
C ARG A 120 11.27 -1.49 11.19
N ARG A 121 9.95 -1.49 11.08
CA ARG A 121 9.08 -2.30 11.92
C ARG A 121 9.27 -3.79 11.63
N ILE A 122 9.60 -4.13 10.38
CA ILE A 122 9.85 -5.50 9.98
C ILE A 122 11.20 -5.97 10.51
N LEU A 123 12.20 -5.08 10.48
CA LEU A 123 13.55 -5.38 10.93
C LEU A 123 13.67 -5.39 12.46
N GLY A 124 12.85 -4.57 13.07
CA GLY A 124 12.90 -4.38 14.51
C GLY A 124 12.19 -5.40 15.28
#